data_880033ac7b1a3bf0195c85208c011c85
#
_entry.id   880033ac7b1a3bf0195c85208c011c85
#
_cell.length_a   1.000
_cell.length_b   1.000
_cell.length_c   1.000
_cell.angle_alpha   90.00
_cell.angle_beta   90.00
_cell.angle_gamma   90.00
#
_symmetry.space_group_name_H-M   'P 1'
#
loop_
_entity.id
_entity.type
_entity.pdbx_description
1 polymer ?
#
loop_
_entity_poly.entity_id
_entity_poly.type
_entity_poly.pdbx_seq_one_letter_code
_entity_poly.pdbx_strand_id
1 'polypeptide(L)'
;MSIIMPSLTFTVIGDSAAFGTGDFDEDGNPRGWGYYLSQVFKDHTSYFNYSRPGAKSSEVRQVQLAKALESEPDICAVICGGNDMLRNGFSPEELYQNLLQTCHSLLARGSEVLMVQLHDPNQLLRVPRLLKRVIRRRVDAVNAVYDRVAQECDVILIRTRNIPNVHDLRNWHIDRMHPGPFGHQLLAREMAQELQGRGWDIDLPEVRPLDTESRLTKLLWLMKTGTPWFLKRSVDLLPAALILMAWELCKVIRELLSK
;
A
#
# COMPACT_ATOMS: atom_id res chain seq x y z
N MET A 1 -14.15 18.11 -37.59
CA MET A 1 -13.45 16.84 -37.25
C MET A 1 -12.99 16.96 -35.81
N SER A 2 -13.73 16.40 -34.86
CA SER A 2 -13.29 16.39 -33.44
C SER A 2 -12.06 15.50 -33.34
N ILE A 3 -10.94 16.08 -32.96
CA ILE A 3 -9.75 15.31 -32.60
C ILE A 3 -10.14 14.57 -31.30
N ILE A 4 -10.36 13.27 -31.41
CA ILE A 4 -10.50 12.42 -30.22
C ILE A 4 -9.09 12.41 -29.62
N MET A 5 -8.90 13.16 -28.53
CA MET A 5 -7.67 13.07 -27.74
C MET A 5 -7.61 11.66 -27.17
N PRO A 6 -6.48 10.96 -27.27
CA PRO A 6 -6.33 9.69 -26.59
C PRO A 6 -6.68 9.88 -25.11
N SER A 7 -7.53 9.02 -24.58
CA SER A 7 -7.91 9.04 -23.17
C SER A 7 -7.32 7.83 -22.50
N LEU A 8 -6.56 8.05 -21.43
CA LEU A 8 -5.96 7.00 -20.62
C LEU A 8 -6.87 6.71 -19.42
N THR A 9 -7.09 5.46 -19.11
CA THR A 9 -7.79 5.06 -17.89
C THR A 9 -6.80 4.52 -16.87
N PHE A 10 -6.66 5.22 -15.73
CA PHE A 10 -5.85 4.81 -14.61
C PHE A 10 -6.72 4.40 -13.43
N THR A 11 -6.62 3.15 -13.00
CA THR A 11 -7.43 2.60 -11.91
C THR A 11 -6.55 2.12 -10.74
N VAL A 12 -7.04 2.33 -9.53
CA VAL A 12 -6.38 1.89 -8.30
C VAL A 12 -7.31 0.98 -7.51
N ILE A 13 -6.81 -0.18 -7.10
CA ILE A 13 -7.48 -1.12 -6.21
C ILE A 13 -6.56 -1.50 -5.05
N GLY A 14 -7.13 -1.81 -3.89
CA GLY A 14 -6.34 -2.21 -2.74
C GLY A 14 -6.91 -1.81 -1.39
N ASP A 15 -6.01 -1.55 -0.47
CA ASP A 15 -6.33 -1.22 0.92
C ASP A 15 -6.18 0.29 1.23
N SER A 16 -5.91 0.62 2.49
CA SER A 16 -5.77 2.02 2.94
C SER A 16 -4.58 2.75 2.30
N ALA A 17 -3.50 2.05 1.95
CA ALA A 17 -2.35 2.65 1.28
C ALA A 17 -2.70 3.01 -0.18
N ALA A 18 -3.50 2.19 -0.84
CA ALA A 18 -4.05 2.44 -2.18
C ALA A 18 -5.11 3.55 -2.15
N PHE A 19 -5.91 3.63 -1.09
CA PHE A 19 -6.93 4.65 -0.90
C PHE A 19 -6.36 6.08 -0.78
N GLY A 20 -5.11 6.21 -0.33
CA GLY A 20 -4.48 7.51 -0.07
C GLY A 20 -4.60 7.95 1.39
N THR A 21 -4.82 7.00 2.32
CA THR A 21 -4.86 7.31 3.76
C THR A 21 -3.57 8.01 4.18
N GLY A 22 -3.71 9.16 4.84
CA GLY A 22 -2.59 9.98 5.29
C GLY A 22 -2.42 11.28 4.48
N ASP A 23 -3.17 11.43 3.38
CA ASP A 23 -3.19 12.66 2.58
C ASP A 23 -4.62 12.95 2.10
N PHE A 24 -5.19 14.05 2.58
CA PHE A 24 -6.54 14.48 2.27
C PHE A 24 -6.54 15.95 1.85
N ASP A 25 -7.46 16.32 0.98
CA ASP A 25 -7.71 17.72 0.66
C ASP A 25 -8.52 18.44 1.76
N GLU A 26 -8.83 19.70 1.54
CA GLU A 26 -9.59 20.53 2.49
C GLU A 26 -11.02 20.02 2.70
N ASP A 27 -11.59 19.36 1.71
CA ASP A 27 -12.93 18.76 1.74
C ASP A 27 -12.93 17.34 2.34
N GLY A 28 -11.74 16.80 2.67
CA GLY A 28 -11.58 15.46 3.24
C GLY A 28 -11.54 14.34 2.21
N ASN A 29 -11.38 14.63 0.91
CA ASN A 29 -11.20 13.63 -0.10
C ASN A 29 -9.76 13.11 -0.09
N PRO A 30 -9.54 11.79 -0.26
CA PRO A 30 -8.20 11.24 -0.32
C PRO A 30 -7.49 11.67 -1.61
N ARG A 31 -6.29 12.23 -1.47
CA ARG A 31 -5.40 12.49 -2.61
C ARG A 31 -4.49 11.29 -2.83
N GLY A 32 -3.56 11.09 -1.95
CA GLY A 32 -2.63 9.96 -2.02
C GLY A 32 -1.80 9.91 -3.32
N TRP A 33 -0.96 8.88 -3.43
CA TRP A 33 -0.05 8.69 -4.57
C TRP A 33 -0.80 8.47 -5.91
N GLY A 34 -1.96 7.80 -5.88
CA GLY A 34 -2.77 7.55 -7.09
C GLY A 34 -3.28 8.85 -7.70
N TYR A 35 -3.73 9.80 -6.88
CA TYR A 35 -4.10 11.12 -7.33
C TYR A 35 -2.91 11.85 -7.94
N TYR A 36 -1.74 11.92 -7.25
CA TYR A 36 -0.57 12.60 -7.79
C TYR A 36 -0.08 11.99 -9.10
N LEU A 37 -0.12 10.67 -9.21
CA LEU A 37 0.26 9.97 -10.44
C LEU A 37 -0.72 10.27 -11.57
N SER A 38 -2.02 10.33 -11.31
CA SER A 38 -3.03 10.64 -12.34
C SER A 38 -2.90 12.03 -12.94
N GLN A 39 -2.28 12.98 -12.24
CA GLN A 39 -2.14 14.37 -12.68
C GLN A 39 -0.94 14.60 -13.63
N VAL A 40 -0.07 13.62 -13.81
CA VAL A 40 1.17 13.78 -14.57
C VAL A 40 1.21 12.98 -15.88
N PHE A 41 0.16 12.25 -16.21
CA PHE A 41 -0.01 11.71 -17.55
C PHE A 41 -0.28 12.84 -18.54
N LYS A 42 0.35 12.79 -19.73
CA LYS A 42 0.17 13.82 -20.75
C LYS A 42 -1.15 13.70 -21.48
N ASP A 43 -1.68 12.48 -21.56
CA ASP A 43 -3.01 12.24 -22.12
C ASP A 43 -4.11 12.58 -21.11
N HIS A 44 -5.31 12.92 -21.63
CA HIS A 44 -6.48 13.08 -20.77
C HIS A 44 -6.73 11.79 -19.97
N THR A 45 -6.64 11.86 -18.64
CA THR A 45 -6.70 10.69 -17.79
C THR A 45 -8.01 10.61 -17.01
N SER A 46 -8.72 9.50 -17.19
CA SER A 46 -9.83 9.10 -16.33
C SER A 46 -9.26 8.33 -15.13
N TYR A 47 -9.38 8.89 -13.93
CA TYR A 47 -8.86 8.30 -12.69
C TYR A 47 -9.97 7.68 -11.86
N PHE A 48 -9.81 6.40 -11.52
CA PHE A 48 -10.73 5.66 -10.64
C PHE A 48 -9.97 5.05 -9.46
N ASN A 49 -10.51 5.20 -8.27
CA ASN A 49 -9.95 4.57 -7.07
C ASN A 49 -11.05 3.77 -6.36
N TYR A 50 -11.03 2.45 -6.50
CA TYR A 50 -11.98 1.52 -5.88
C TYR A 50 -11.44 0.89 -4.59
N SER A 51 -10.27 1.32 -4.13
CA SER A 51 -9.66 0.82 -2.91
C SER A 51 -10.48 1.18 -1.67
N ARG A 52 -10.32 0.40 -0.61
CA ARG A 52 -11.04 0.61 0.64
C ARG A 52 -10.13 0.37 1.85
N PRO A 53 -10.07 1.32 2.81
CA PRO A 53 -9.33 1.14 4.04
C PRO A 53 -9.75 -0.14 4.78
N GLY A 54 -8.77 -0.98 5.14
CA GLY A 54 -8.99 -2.24 5.82
C GLY A 54 -9.28 -3.44 4.92
N ALA A 55 -9.36 -3.26 3.59
CA ALA A 55 -9.55 -4.34 2.64
C ALA A 55 -8.43 -5.38 2.72
N LYS A 56 -8.77 -6.66 2.58
CA LYS A 56 -7.85 -7.77 2.41
C LYS A 56 -7.73 -8.14 0.93
N SER A 57 -6.71 -8.90 0.59
CA SER A 57 -6.49 -9.41 -0.76
C SER A 57 -7.71 -10.16 -1.34
N SER A 58 -8.44 -10.90 -0.50
CA SER A 58 -9.68 -11.57 -0.89
C SER A 58 -10.76 -10.59 -1.35
N GLU A 59 -10.93 -9.44 -0.69
CA GLU A 59 -11.87 -8.41 -1.09
C GLU A 59 -11.43 -7.69 -2.36
N VAL A 60 -10.12 -7.42 -2.49
CA VAL A 60 -9.55 -6.85 -3.72
C VAL A 60 -9.90 -7.74 -4.91
N ARG A 61 -9.69 -9.04 -4.81
CA ARG A 61 -10.01 -10.01 -5.87
C ARG A 61 -11.52 -10.16 -6.13
N GLN A 62 -12.33 -10.26 -5.07
CA GLN A 62 -13.75 -10.64 -5.21
C GLN A 62 -14.67 -9.47 -5.53
N VAL A 63 -14.29 -8.24 -5.13
CA VAL A 63 -15.16 -7.07 -5.21
C VAL A 63 -14.54 -5.96 -6.05
N GLN A 64 -13.30 -5.55 -5.73
CA GLN A 64 -12.70 -4.38 -6.38
C GLN A 64 -12.26 -4.68 -7.80
N LEU A 65 -11.75 -5.90 -8.06
CA LEU A 65 -11.32 -6.32 -9.39
C LEU A 65 -12.45 -6.22 -10.43
N ALA A 66 -13.68 -6.60 -10.08
CA ALA A 66 -14.80 -6.51 -11.01
C ALA A 66 -15.03 -5.06 -11.47
N LYS A 67 -15.03 -4.11 -10.52
CA LYS A 67 -15.15 -2.68 -10.82
C LYS A 67 -13.97 -2.14 -11.63
N ALA A 68 -12.76 -2.61 -11.33
CA ALA A 68 -11.58 -2.23 -12.09
C ALA A 68 -11.68 -2.70 -13.55
N LEU A 69 -12.12 -3.93 -13.78
CA LEU A 69 -12.31 -4.46 -15.13
C LEU A 69 -13.43 -3.74 -15.91
N GLU A 70 -14.49 -3.29 -15.22
CA GLU A 70 -15.56 -2.47 -15.82
C GLU A 70 -15.06 -1.09 -16.28
N SER A 71 -14.02 -0.54 -15.63
CA SER A 71 -13.42 0.74 -16.06
C SER A 71 -12.43 0.58 -17.21
N GLU A 72 -12.15 -0.62 -17.69
CA GLU A 72 -11.23 -0.94 -18.79
C GLU A 72 -9.89 -0.21 -18.66
N PRO A 73 -9.11 -0.45 -17.58
CA PRO A 73 -7.92 0.35 -17.30
C PRO A 73 -6.77 0.04 -18.25
N ASP A 74 -6.13 1.08 -18.80
CA ASP A 74 -4.83 0.96 -19.45
C ASP A 74 -3.74 0.67 -18.42
N ILE A 75 -3.86 1.28 -17.24
CA ILE A 75 -2.96 1.05 -16.11
C ILE A 75 -3.79 0.77 -14.85
N CYS A 76 -3.48 -0.33 -14.15
CA CYS A 76 -4.10 -0.64 -12.87
C CYS A 76 -3.06 -0.86 -11.78
N ALA A 77 -3.17 -0.11 -10.68
CA ALA A 77 -2.31 -0.32 -9.52
C ALA A 77 -3.01 -1.16 -8.44
N VAL A 78 -2.29 -2.16 -7.93
CA VAL A 78 -2.79 -3.15 -6.96
C VAL A 78 -1.92 -3.13 -5.71
N ILE A 79 -2.45 -2.64 -4.58
CA ILE A 79 -1.72 -2.59 -3.30
C ILE A 79 -2.58 -3.16 -2.18
N CYS A 80 -2.20 -4.32 -1.65
CA CYS A 80 -2.87 -4.96 -0.50
C CYS A 80 -1.92 -5.92 0.24
N GLY A 81 -2.42 -6.61 1.25
CA GLY A 81 -1.64 -7.58 2.02
C GLY A 81 -1.24 -7.08 3.40
N GLY A 82 -1.20 -5.76 3.62
CA GLY A 82 -0.97 -5.18 4.94
C GLY A 82 -2.04 -5.62 5.95
N ASN A 83 -3.30 -5.60 5.57
CA ASN A 83 -4.40 -6.07 6.42
C ASN A 83 -4.45 -7.58 6.56
N ASP A 84 -4.05 -8.34 5.54
CA ASP A 84 -3.95 -9.81 5.60
C ASP A 84 -2.96 -10.22 6.69
N MET A 85 -1.75 -9.65 6.65
CA MET A 85 -0.70 -10.00 7.61
C MET A 85 -1.00 -9.59 9.06
N LEU A 86 -1.89 -8.63 9.29
CA LEU A 86 -2.28 -8.20 10.64
C LEU A 86 -3.34 -9.12 11.26
N ARG A 87 -3.96 -10.02 10.50
CA ARG A 87 -5.01 -10.91 11.00
C ARG A 87 -4.46 -12.23 11.53
N ASN A 88 -5.23 -12.83 12.45
CA ASN A 88 -5.01 -14.22 12.83
C ASN A 88 -5.36 -15.12 11.63
N GLY A 89 -4.57 -16.17 11.40
CA GLY A 89 -4.76 -17.05 10.24
C GLY A 89 -4.21 -16.48 8.93
N PHE A 90 -3.29 -15.50 8.96
CA PHE A 90 -2.59 -15.03 7.75
C PHE A 90 -1.96 -16.20 6.99
N SER A 91 -2.34 -16.35 5.74
CA SER A 91 -1.83 -17.32 4.79
C SER A 91 -1.12 -16.62 3.62
N PRO A 92 0.21 -16.74 3.49
CA PRO A 92 0.92 -16.22 2.33
C PRO A 92 0.44 -16.85 1.02
N GLU A 93 0.03 -18.12 1.04
CA GLU A 93 -0.49 -18.80 -0.16
C GLU A 93 -1.86 -18.24 -0.60
N GLU A 94 -2.76 -17.95 0.34
CA GLU A 94 -4.03 -17.28 0.01
C GLU A 94 -3.79 -15.89 -0.59
N LEU A 95 -2.88 -15.11 0.00
CA LEU A 95 -2.48 -13.81 -0.53
C LEU A 95 -1.93 -13.93 -1.95
N TYR A 96 -1.04 -14.91 -2.18
CA TYR A 96 -0.47 -15.19 -3.49
C TYR A 96 -1.55 -15.50 -4.53
N GLN A 97 -2.46 -16.42 -4.24
CA GLN A 97 -3.53 -16.81 -5.16
C GLN A 97 -4.44 -15.63 -5.50
N ASN A 98 -4.77 -14.79 -4.51
CA ASN A 98 -5.58 -13.60 -4.72
C ASN A 98 -4.87 -12.57 -5.63
N LEU A 99 -3.59 -12.28 -5.36
CA LEU A 99 -2.81 -11.33 -6.18
C LEU A 99 -2.57 -11.87 -7.59
N LEU A 100 -2.18 -13.15 -7.72
CA LEU A 100 -1.92 -13.78 -9.01
C LEU A 100 -3.16 -13.71 -9.93
N GLN A 101 -4.33 -14.11 -9.41
CA GLN A 101 -5.58 -14.06 -10.16
C GLN A 101 -5.98 -12.62 -10.52
N THR A 102 -5.75 -11.67 -9.61
CA THR A 102 -6.01 -10.24 -9.87
C THR A 102 -5.13 -9.73 -11.01
N CYS A 103 -3.82 -9.98 -10.95
CA CYS A 103 -2.88 -9.57 -11.99
C CYS A 103 -3.17 -10.24 -13.33
N HIS A 104 -3.41 -11.55 -13.36
CA HIS A 104 -3.77 -12.27 -14.59
C HIS A 104 -5.02 -11.70 -15.26
N SER A 105 -6.06 -11.37 -14.46
CA SER A 105 -7.30 -10.82 -15.01
C SER A 105 -7.10 -9.44 -15.63
N LEU A 106 -6.27 -8.59 -15.04
CA LEU A 106 -5.94 -7.25 -15.55
C LEU A 106 -5.05 -7.35 -16.80
N LEU A 107 -3.99 -8.15 -16.73
CA LEU A 107 -3.07 -8.36 -17.87
C LEU A 107 -3.79 -8.97 -19.08
N ALA A 108 -4.74 -9.89 -18.86
CA ALA A 108 -5.55 -10.49 -19.93
C ALA A 108 -6.47 -9.46 -20.65
N ARG A 109 -6.70 -8.30 -20.05
CA ARG A 109 -7.42 -7.15 -20.65
C ARG A 109 -6.49 -6.12 -21.25
N GLY A 110 -5.18 -6.36 -21.22
CA GLY A 110 -4.16 -5.47 -21.77
C GLY A 110 -3.71 -4.36 -20.83
N SER A 111 -4.11 -4.39 -19.57
CA SER A 111 -3.68 -3.38 -18.59
C SER A 111 -2.20 -3.54 -18.25
N GLU A 112 -1.44 -2.45 -18.13
CA GLU A 112 -0.18 -2.43 -17.37
C GLU A 112 -0.50 -2.51 -15.88
N VAL A 113 0.17 -3.41 -15.15
CA VAL A 113 -0.12 -3.62 -13.73
C VAL A 113 1.03 -3.14 -12.86
N LEU A 114 0.72 -2.22 -11.93
CA LEU A 114 1.63 -1.71 -10.91
C LEU A 114 1.37 -2.42 -9.57
N MET A 115 2.43 -2.89 -8.92
CA MET A 115 2.37 -3.46 -7.58
C MET A 115 3.40 -2.79 -6.67
N VAL A 116 3.10 -2.69 -5.37
CA VAL A 116 4.00 -2.06 -4.39
C VAL A 116 4.20 -2.97 -3.19
N GLN A 117 5.46 -3.30 -2.91
CA GLN A 117 5.84 -4.04 -1.69
C GLN A 117 5.61 -3.21 -0.44
N LEU A 118 5.39 -3.89 0.68
CA LEU A 118 5.31 -3.23 1.98
C LEU A 118 6.71 -2.75 2.43
N HIS A 119 6.75 -1.57 3.04
CA HIS A 119 7.92 -1.10 3.78
C HIS A 119 8.13 -1.89 5.08
N ASP A 120 9.27 -1.74 5.74
CA ASP A 120 9.49 -2.32 7.09
C ASP A 120 8.98 -1.35 8.18
N PRO A 121 7.78 -1.59 8.75
CA PRO A 121 7.23 -0.72 9.78
C PRO A 121 8.03 -0.72 11.07
N ASN A 122 8.92 -1.70 11.28
CA ASN A 122 9.81 -1.74 12.45
C ASN A 122 10.83 -0.59 12.50
N GLN A 123 11.09 0.04 11.36
CA GLN A 123 11.96 1.22 11.29
C GLN A 123 11.26 2.48 11.82
N LEU A 124 9.93 2.47 11.81
CA LEU A 124 9.07 3.61 12.16
C LEU A 124 8.39 3.45 13.52
N LEU A 125 8.02 2.21 13.88
CA LEU A 125 7.25 1.91 15.08
C LEU A 125 8.17 1.57 16.28
N ARG A 126 7.83 2.12 17.42
CA ARG A 126 8.46 1.77 18.71
C ARG A 126 7.65 0.67 19.40
N VAL A 127 7.92 -0.58 19.05
CA VAL A 127 7.22 -1.74 19.61
C VAL A 127 8.22 -2.72 20.28
N PRO A 128 7.77 -3.60 21.20
CA PRO A 128 8.62 -4.60 21.83
C PRO A 128 9.36 -5.49 20.84
N ARG A 129 10.58 -5.94 21.22
CA ARG A 129 11.44 -6.75 20.32
C ARG A 129 10.75 -8.00 19.76
N LEU A 130 9.92 -8.65 20.58
CA LEU A 130 9.18 -9.85 20.18
C LEU A 130 8.17 -9.53 19.06
N LEU A 131 7.41 -8.43 19.22
CA LEU A 131 6.48 -7.97 18.22
C LEU A 131 7.19 -7.52 16.94
N LYS A 132 8.37 -6.88 17.04
CA LYS A 132 9.21 -6.56 15.88
C LYS A 132 9.57 -7.80 15.04
N ARG A 133 9.91 -8.93 15.70
CA ARG A 133 10.22 -10.19 14.99
C ARG A 133 8.99 -10.71 14.24
N VAL A 134 7.83 -10.69 14.87
CA VAL A 134 6.57 -11.13 14.24
C VAL A 134 6.25 -10.26 13.02
N ILE A 135 6.29 -8.92 13.20
CA ILE A 135 6.00 -7.97 12.10
C ILE A 135 6.98 -8.21 10.95
N ARG A 136 8.28 -8.26 11.22
CA ARG A 136 9.29 -8.48 10.17
C ARG A 136 9.02 -9.75 9.38
N ARG A 137 8.84 -10.89 10.05
CA ARG A 137 8.56 -12.17 9.39
C ARG A 137 7.32 -12.11 8.51
N ARG A 138 6.27 -11.41 8.94
CA ARG A 138 5.04 -11.26 8.17
C ARG A 138 5.19 -10.33 6.99
N VAL A 139 5.89 -9.20 7.16
CA VAL A 139 6.23 -8.30 6.04
C VAL A 139 7.10 -9.02 5.02
N ASP A 140 8.12 -9.77 5.46
CA ASP A 140 8.98 -10.54 4.57
C ASP A 140 8.16 -11.60 3.80
N ALA A 141 7.20 -12.26 4.45
CA ALA A 141 6.31 -13.21 3.80
C ALA A 141 5.39 -12.54 2.75
N VAL A 142 4.83 -11.38 3.05
CA VAL A 142 4.04 -10.60 2.07
C VAL A 142 4.92 -10.17 0.90
N ASN A 143 6.09 -9.63 1.16
CA ASN A 143 6.99 -9.16 0.09
C ASN A 143 7.53 -10.32 -0.77
N ALA A 144 7.74 -11.50 -0.18
CA ALA A 144 8.08 -12.71 -0.95
C ALA A 144 6.93 -13.14 -1.89
N VAL A 145 5.68 -12.96 -1.48
CA VAL A 145 4.52 -13.18 -2.35
C VAL A 145 4.53 -12.19 -3.53
N TYR A 146 4.80 -10.92 -3.28
CA TYR A 146 4.92 -9.91 -4.35
C TYR A 146 6.04 -10.25 -5.34
N ASP A 147 7.21 -10.66 -4.84
CA ASP A 147 8.33 -11.09 -5.68
C ASP A 147 7.96 -12.32 -6.52
N ARG A 148 7.23 -13.29 -5.94
CA ARG A 148 6.76 -14.48 -6.65
C ARG A 148 5.76 -14.12 -7.76
N VAL A 149 4.78 -13.26 -7.50
CA VAL A 149 3.84 -12.80 -8.53
C VAL A 149 4.56 -12.08 -9.66
N ALA A 150 5.54 -11.22 -9.34
CA ALA A 150 6.32 -10.50 -10.35
C ALA A 150 7.28 -11.41 -11.15
N GLN A 151 7.57 -12.61 -10.69
CA GLN A 151 8.31 -13.61 -11.47
C GLN A 151 7.41 -14.38 -12.47
N GLU A 152 6.11 -14.45 -12.17
CA GLU A 152 5.14 -15.21 -12.96
C GLU A 152 4.28 -14.31 -13.89
N CYS A 153 4.21 -13.01 -13.57
CA CYS A 153 3.43 -12.02 -14.31
C CYS A 153 4.31 -10.85 -14.75
N ASP A 154 4.07 -10.33 -15.95
CA ASP A 154 4.70 -9.09 -16.40
C ASP A 154 4.05 -7.88 -15.72
N VAL A 155 4.52 -7.56 -14.52
CA VAL A 155 4.05 -6.45 -13.68
C VAL A 155 5.19 -5.54 -13.28
N ILE A 156 4.91 -4.27 -13.11
CA ILE A 156 5.86 -3.30 -12.52
C ILE A 156 5.81 -3.45 -11.00
N LEU A 157 6.89 -3.91 -10.39
CA LEU A 157 6.99 -4.08 -8.94
C LEU A 157 7.84 -3.01 -8.29
N ILE A 158 7.20 -2.08 -7.59
CA ILE A 158 7.87 -1.06 -6.78
C ILE A 158 8.35 -1.70 -5.47
N ARG A 159 9.66 -1.80 -5.32
CA ARG A 159 10.29 -2.31 -4.08
C ARG A 159 10.56 -1.15 -3.13
N THR A 160 9.66 -0.92 -2.18
CA THR A 160 9.75 0.24 -1.25
C THR A 160 11.06 0.32 -0.49
N ARG A 161 11.72 -0.82 -0.24
CA ARG A 161 13.06 -0.86 0.39
C ARG A 161 14.15 -0.17 -0.43
N ASN A 162 13.95 -0.02 -1.73
CA ASN A 162 14.90 0.61 -2.64
C ASN A 162 14.67 2.12 -2.75
N ILE A 163 13.55 2.63 -2.25
CA ILE A 163 13.23 4.06 -2.28
C ILE A 163 14.15 4.79 -1.27
N PRO A 164 14.96 5.75 -1.72
CA PRO A 164 15.85 6.48 -0.83
C PRO A 164 15.09 7.17 0.30
N ASN A 165 15.61 7.04 1.52
CA ASN A 165 15.03 7.64 2.72
C ASN A 165 13.56 7.26 2.99
N VAL A 166 13.10 6.10 2.50
CA VAL A 166 11.72 5.63 2.70
C VAL A 166 11.28 5.65 4.18
N HIS A 167 12.20 5.44 5.11
CA HIS A 167 11.91 5.46 6.55
C HIS A 167 12.12 6.83 7.23
N ASP A 168 12.37 7.90 6.49
CA ASP A 168 12.35 9.25 7.07
C ASP A 168 10.93 9.57 7.56
N LEU A 169 10.82 9.98 8.82
CA LEU A 169 9.53 10.25 9.46
C LEU A 169 8.70 11.35 8.76
N ARG A 170 9.34 12.21 7.96
CA ARG A 170 8.67 13.23 7.16
C ARG A 170 7.81 12.65 6.04
N ASN A 171 8.16 11.43 5.59
CA ASN A 171 7.43 10.71 4.55
C ASN A 171 6.16 10.03 5.08
N TRP A 172 6.01 9.96 6.41
CA TRP A 172 4.98 9.16 7.05
C TRP A 172 3.96 10.03 7.79
N HIS A 173 2.71 9.62 7.66
CA HIS A 173 1.63 10.17 8.46
C HIS A 173 1.91 9.92 9.96
N ILE A 174 1.21 10.65 10.82
CA ILE A 174 1.40 10.59 12.27
C ILE A 174 1.22 9.17 12.85
N ASP A 175 0.40 8.33 12.22
CA ASP A 175 0.19 6.94 12.62
C ASP A 175 1.38 6.02 12.31
N ARG A 176 2.37 6.49 11.53
CA ARG A 176 3.57 5.76 11.09
C ARG A 176 3.29 4.44 10.37
N MET A 177 2.10 4.27 9.86
CA MET A 177 1.67 3.10 9.08
C MET A 177 1.38 3.46 7.63
N HIS A 178 0.89 4.67 7.39
CA HIS A 178 0.56 5.18 6.06
C HIS A 178 1.54 6.27 5.65
N PRO A 179 1.81 6.43 4.34
CA PRO A 179 2.54 7.58 3.85
C PRO A 179 1.79 8.88 4.23
N GLY A 180 2.54 9.91 4.57
CA GLY A 180 2.00 11.27 4.63
C GLY A 180 2.01 11.92 3.25
N PRO A 181 1.55 13.17 3.10
CA PRO A 181 1.48 13.84 1.80
C PRO A 181 2.81 13.80 1.03
N PHE A 182 3.93 14.03 1.71
CA PHE A 182 5.26 13.96 1.09
C PHE A 182 5.63 12.53 0.67
N GLY A 183 5.32 11.52 1.49
CA GLY A 183 5.55 10.12 1.16
C GLY A 183 4.70 9.64 -0.02
N HIS A 184 3.46 10.11 -0.12
CA HIS A 184 2.60 9.84 -1.27
C HIS A 184 3.16 10.44 -2.57
N GLN A 185 3.69 11.67 -2.53
CA GLN A 185 4.32 12.31 -3.69
C GLN A 185 5.58 11.55 -4.12
N LEU A 186 6.43 11.11 -3.17
CA LEU A 186 7.59 10.28 -3.47
C LEU A 186 7.20 8.96 -4.12
N LEU A 187 6.18 8.27 -3.60
CA LEU A 187 5.73 7.02 -4.16
C LEU A 187 5.17 7.19 -5.58
N ALA A 188 4.39 8.27 -5.81
CA ALA A 188 3.91 8.61 -7.15
C ALA A 188 5.08 8.86 -8.13
N ARG A 189 6.13 9.53 -7.66
CA ARG A 189 7.33 9.79 -8.47
C ARG A 189 8.08 8.50 -8.86
N GLU A 190 8.25 7.58 -7.90
CA GLU A 190 8.85 6.26 -8.20
C GLU A 190 8.03 5.48 -9.22
N MET A 191 6.69 5.47 -9.08
CA MET A 191 5.81 4.83 -10.04
C MET A 191 5.89 5.47 -11.44
N ALA A 192 5.94 6.81 -11.50
CA ALA A 192 6.08 7.52 -12.77
C ALA A 192 7.41 7.18 -13.46
N GLN A 193 8.52 7.07 -12.72
CA GLN A 193 9.82 6.66 -13.27
C GLN A 193 9.78 5.25 -13.86
N GLU A 194 9.16 4.31 -13.19
CA GLU A 194 9.01 2.94 -13.69
C GLU A 194 8.12 2.89 -14.94
N LEU A 195 7.03 3.66 -14.97
CA LEU A 195 6.16 3.79 -16.14
C LEU A 195 6.91 4.43 -17.33
N GLN A 196 7.71 5.48 -17.10
CA GLN A 196 8.58 6.04 -18.15
C GLN A 196 9.54 4.98 -18.71
N GLY A 197 10.11 4.15 -17.82
CA GLY A 197 10.97 3.01 -18.21
C GLY A 197 10.26 1.98 -19.10
N ARG A 198 8.94 1.89 -19.01
CA ARG A 198 8.07 1.04 -19.86
C ARG A 198 7.58 1.75 -21.12
N GLY A 199 7.93 3.02 -21.31
CA GLY A 199 7.59 3.82 -22.51
C GLY A 199 6.29 4.62 -22.39
N TRP A 200 5.70 4.74 -21.21
CA TRP A 200 4.55 5.61 -20.98
C TRP A 200 4.95 7.08 -21.05
N ASP A 201 4.13 7.91 -21.75
CA ASP A 201 4.35 9.36 -21.84
C ASP A 201 3.77 10.06 -20.60
N ILE A 202 4.58 10.16 -19.58
CA ILE A 202 4.21 10.66 -18.26
C ILE A 202 5.31 11.58 -17.74
N ASP A 203 4.94 12.69 -17.10
CA ASP A 203 5.86 13.56 -16.40
C ASP A 203 6.15 13.06 -14.98
N LEU A 204 7.23 13.52 -14.38
CA LEU A 204 7.53 13.20 -12.98
C LEU A 204 6.76 14.14 -12.05
N PRO A 205 5.99 13.62 -11.08
CA PRO A 205 5.33 14.46 -10.09
C PRO A 205 6.35 15.34 -9.35
N GLU A 206 5.99 16.60 -9.15
CA GLU A 206 6.77 17.49 -8.32
C GLU A 206 6.62 17.07 -6.84
N VAL A 207 7.75 16.85 -6.19
CA VAL A 207 7.78 16.51 -4.78
C VAL A 207 8.05 17.80 -3.98
N ARG A 208 7.00 18.31 -3.37
CA ARG A 208 7.08 19.53 -2.54
C ARG A 208 7.13 19.16 -1.07
N PRO A 209 8.20 19.54 -0.35
CA PRO A 209 8.19 19.43 1.10
C PRO A 209 7.04 20.27 1.63
N LEU A 210 6.08 19.62 2.28
CA LEU A 210 5.03 20.33 3.00
C LEU A 210 5.57 20.74 4.36
N ASP A 211 5.13 21.91 4.83
CA ASP A 211 5.42 22.33 6.17
C ASP A 211 4.98 21.25 7.17
N THR A 212 5.86 20.94 8.10
CA THR A 212 5.56 19.94 9.12
C THR A 212 4.38 20.45 9.94
N GLU A 213 3.31 19.66 9.99
CA GLU A 213 2.15 19.95 10.84
C GLU A 213 2.58 20.37 12.25
N SER A 214 1.91 21.39 12.80
CA SER A 214 2.22 21.87 14.13
C SER A 214 2.06 20.77 15.19
N ARG A 215 2.79 20.89 16.30
CA ARG A 215 2.65 19.94 17.43
C ARG A 215 1.20 19.90 17.95
N LEU A 216 0.49 21.04 17.90
CA LEU A 216 -0.90 21.13 18.32
C LEU A 216 -1.83 20.37 17.38
N THR A 217 -1.65 20.53 16.07
CA THR A 217 -2.42 19.77 15.04
C THR A 217 -2.25 18.27 15.24
N LYS A 218 -1.00 17.82 15.46
CA LYS A 218 -0.68 16.41 15.76
C LYS A 218 -1.36 15.91 17.02
N LEU A 219 -1.37 16.70 18.08
CA LEU A 219 -2.02 16.34 19.34
C LEU A 219 -3.54 16.24 19.18
N LEU A 220 -4.15 17.22 18.51
CA LEU A 220 -5.60 17.22 18.24
C LEU A 220 -6.01 16.03 17.38
N TRP A 221 -5.22 15.68 16.37
CA TRP A 221 -5.46 14.49 15.55
C TRP A 221 -5.38 13.20 16.40
N LEU A 222 -4.34 13.07 17.25
CA LEU A 222 -4.21 11.93 18.16
C LEU A 222 -5.43 11.79 19.06
N MET A 223 -5.95 12.89 19.60
CA MET A 223 -7.12 12.86 20.49
C MET A 223 -8.42 12.54 19.75
N LYS A 224 -8.65 13.14 18.58
CA LYS A 224 -9.92 13.03 17.85
C LYS A 224 -10.03 11.78 16.99
N THR A 225 -8.92 11.33 16.41
CA THR A 225 -8.91 10.28 15.39
C THR A 225 -8.01 9.12 15.81
N GLY A 226 -6.79 9.38 16.20
CA GLY A 226 -5.78 8.35 16.47
C GLY A 226 -6.15 7.48 17.68
N THR A 227 -6.52 8.07 18.80
CA THR A 227 -6.88 7.31 20.02
C THR A 227 -8.15 6.49 19.86
N PRO A 228 -9.28 7.03 19.33
CA PRO A 228 -10.47 6.24 19.06
C PRO A 228 -10.22 5.11 18.06
N TRP A 229 -9.45 5.38 17.00
CA TRP A 229 -9.05 4.35 16.03
C TRP A 229 -8.22 3.26 16.70
N PHE A 230 -7.21 3.63 17.49
CA PHE A 230 -6.35 2.69 18.22
C PHE A 230 -7.16 1.83 19.20
N LEU A 231 -8.06 2.42 19.98
CA LEU A 231 -8.92 1.68 20.92
C LEU A 231 -9.82 0.70 20.17
N LYS A 232 -10.47 1.13 19.08
CA LYS A 232 -11.31 0.25 18.25
C LYS A 232 -10.50 -0.90 17.65
N ARG A 233 -9.28 -0.64 17.17
CA ARG A 233 -8.40 -1.66 16.60
C ARG A 233 -7.71 -2.52 17.65
N SER A 234 -7.51 -2.00 18.85
CA SER A 234 -6.94 -2.78 19.97
C SER A 234 -7.79 -3.99 20.30
N VAL A 235 -9.11 -3.88 20.25
CA VAL A 235 -10.02 -5.01 20.49
C VAL A 235 -9.79 -6.12 19.45
N ASP A 236 -9.51 -5.76 18.19
CA ASP A 236 -9.33 -6.72 17.09
C ASP A 236 -7.87 -7.24 17.00
N LEU A 237 -6.89 -6.35 17.20
CA LEU A 237 -5.48 -6.65 16.92
C LEU A 237 -4.68 -7.09 18.16
N LEU A 238 -5.02 -6.58 19.36
CA LEU A 238 -4.26 -6.95 20.58
C LEU A 238 -4.34 -8.45 20.92
N PRO A 239 -5.51 -9.11 20.89
CA PRO A 239 -5.58 -10.54 21.15
C PRO A 239 -4.74 -11.33 20.14
N ALA A 240 -4.82 -10.98 18.86
CA ALA A 240 -4.01 -11.61 17.82
C ALA A 240 -2.51 -11.36 18.03
N ALA A 241 -2.10 -10.15 18.38
CA ALA A 241 -0.72 -9.80 18.66
C ALA A 241 -0.17 -10.55 19.89
N LEU A 242 -0.97 -10.68 20.95
CA LEU A 242 -0.59 -11.42 22.16
C LEU A 242 -0.41 -12.93 21.87
N ILE A 243 -1.32 -13.54 21.11
CA ILE A 243 -1.21 -14.93 20.68
C ILE A 243 0.07 -15.12 19.86
N LEU A 244 0.32 -14.25 18.89
CA LEU A 244 1.51 -14.32 18.03
C LEU A 244 2.81 -14.11 18.82
N MET A 245 2.81 -13.22 19.80
CA MET A 245 3.96 -13.03 20.69
C MET A 245 4.20 -14.27 21.58
N ALA A 246 3.14 -14.91 22.09
CA ALA A 246 3.25 -16.16 22.84
C ALA A 246 3.83 -17.29 21.98
N TRP A 247 3.37 -17.45 20.76
CA TRP A 247 3.92 -18.41 19.80
C TRP A 247 5.39 -18.15 19.48
N GLU A 248 5.76 -16.88 19.25
CA GLU A 248 7.15 -16.51 18.99
C GLU A 248 8.03 -16.78 20.21
N LEU A 249 7.54 -16.50 21.41
CA LEU A 249 8.24 -16.82 22.66
C LEU A 249 8.48 -18.33 22.79
N CYS A 250 7.46 -19.15 22.54
CA CYS A 250 7.60 -20.62 22.55
C CYS A 250 8.63 -21.11 21.55
N LYS A 251 8.70 -20.48 20.36
CA LYS A 251 9.70 -20.81 19.35
C LYS A 251 11.11 -20.47 19.80
N VAL A 252 11.32 -19.30 20.36
CA VAL A 252 12.62 -18.87 20.92
C VAL A 252 13.07 -19.81 22.06
N ILE A 253 12.15 -20.19 22.96
CA ILE A 253 12.45 -21.13 24.06
C ILE A 253 12.87 -22.49 23.48
N ARG A 254 12.17 -23.02 22.48
CA ARG A 254 12.56 -24.30 21.84
C ARG A 254 13.94 -24.22 21.19
N GLU A 255 14.26 -23.12 20.48
CA GLU A 255 15.58 -22.90 19.87
C GLU A 255 16.71 -22.81 20.94
N LEU A 256 16.42 -22.28 22.14
CA LEU A 256 17.38 -22.23 23.23
C LEU A 256 17.59 -23.58 23.90
N LEU A 257 16.54 -24.42 23.99
CA LEU A 257 16.60 -25.75 24.60
C LEU A 257 17.18 -26.83 23.66
N SER A 258 17.28 -26.53 22.35
CA SER A 258 17.84 -27.44 21.34
C SER A 258 19.35 -27.24 21.11
N LYS A 259 19.96 -26.28 21.78
CA LYS A 259 21.43 -26.01 21.79
C LYS A 259 22.07 -26.55 23.06
#